data_448983e416f3b88cde8aae5fbb8ac1c1
#
_entry.id   448983e416f3b88cde8aae5fbb8ac1c1
#
_cell.length_a   1.000
_cell.length_b   1.000
_cell.length_c   1.000
_cell.angle_alpha   90.00
_cell.angle_beta   90.00
_cell.angle_gamma   90.00
#
_symmetry.space_group_name_H-M   'P 1'
#
loop_
_entity.id
_entity.type
_entity.pdbx_description
1 polymer ?
#
loop_
_entity_poly.entity_id
_entity_poly.type
_entity_poly.pdbx_seq_one_letter_code
_entity_poly.pdbx_strand_id
1 'polypeptide(L)'
;MTYDPTKPYNQLPLLPPPDEMVMTLDVMQAMSNANRALAELKGFARKLPNQSMLVNTIALREAKASTEIENIFTTDDDLYTALSGNESFLTASAKEVLRYRQALWAGFDRIQTEKAVSKDLLVSICQQIKELNDGFRPPFTEVVIRRRGSDPPGGTVVYTPPRGEGLLDEKLDNLIEYMNDDERYPYDPLLKVAVAHYQFEAIHPFRDGNGRTGRILNILLLVQKNLLEIPILYLSSYIIENKDDYYALLNNVTTRNKWD
;
A
#
# COMPACT_ATOMS: atom_id res chain seq x y z
N MET A 1 10.48 -15.66 21.78
CA MET A 1 11.75 -15.61 20.99
C MET A 1 12.06 -14.16 20.73
N THR A 2 13.33 -13.76 20.82
CA THR A 2 13.72 -12.37 20.48
C THR A 2 13.69 -12.25 18.95
N TYR A 3 13.01 -11.22 18.43
CA TYR A 3 12.98 -10.91 17.01
C TYR A 3 14.39 -10.63 16.48
N ASP A 4 14.76 -11.26 15.36
CA ASP A 4 16.04 -11.07 14.67
C ASP A 4 15.77 -10.58 13.26
N PRO A 5 16.02 -9.30 12.93
CA PRO A 5 15.68 -8.72 11.64
C PRO A 5 16.45 -9.34 10.46
N THR A 6 17.56 -10.05 10.73
CA THR A 6 18.39 -10.69 9.70
C THR A 6 17.89 -12.07 9.29
N LYS A 7 16.93 -12.62 10.04
CA LYS A 7 16.33 -13.94 9.77
C LYS A 7 14.93 -13.78 9.19
N PRO A 8 14.52 -14.68 8.27
CA PRO A 8 13.17 -14.67 7.74
C PRO A 8 12.11 -14.77 8.85
N TYR A 9 11.16 -13.83 8.86
CA TYR A 9 10.08 -13.80 9.84
C TYR A 9 8.97 -14.79 9.45
N ASN A 10 9.31 -16.09 9.39
CA ASN A 10 8.38 -17.16 8.99
C ASN A 10 7.20 -17.31 9.96
N GLN A 11 7.34 -16.82 11.18
CA GLN A 11 6.30 -16.83 12.22
C GLN A 11 5.37 -15.61 12.13
N LEU A 12 5.40 -14.84 11.04
CA LEU A 12 4.42 -13.76 10.81
C LEU A 12 3.01 -14.32 11.04
N PRO A 13 2.26 -13.78 12.03
CA PRO A 13 0.94 -14.29 12.36
C PRO A 13 -0.03 -14.17 11.18
N LEU A 14 -1.00 -15.07 11.13
CA LEU A 14 -2.17 -14.93 10.24
C LEU A 14 -3.14 -13.90 10.82
N LEU A 15 -3.93 -13.30 9.95
CA LEU A 15 -4.99 -12.37 10.32
C LEU A 15 -6.25 -13.12 10.79
N PRO A 16 -7.04 -12.52 11.70
CA PRO A 16 -6.87 -11.19 12.29
C PRO A 16 -5.86 -11.17 13.45
N PRO A 17 -5.30 -10.01 13.80
CA PRO A 17 -4.61 -9.86 15.08
C PRO A 17 -5.62 -9.99 16.23
N PRO A 18 -5.17 -10.27 17.48
CA PRO A 18 -6.05 -10.33 18.65
C PRO A 18 -6.80 -9.00 18.86
N ASP A 19 -8.11 -9.12 19.16
CA ASP A 19 -9.00 -7.94 19.31
C ASP A 19 -8.49 -6.94 20.33
N GLU A 20 -7.96 -7.39 21.45
CA GLU A 20 -7.42 -6.55 22.50
C GLU A 20 -6.24 -5.66 22.05
N MET A 21 -5.59 -6.00 20.95
CA MET A 21 -4.47 -5.23 20.40
C MET A 21 -4.90 -4.18 19.39
N VAL A 22 -6.05 -4.37 18.73
CA VAL A 22 -6.52 -3.49 17.65
C VAL A 22 -7.81 -2.75 17.97
N MET A 23 -8.52 -3.16 19.03
CA MET A 23 -9.78 -2.54 19.47
C MET A 23 -9.56 -1.68 20.72
N THR A 24 -8.46 -0.93 20.79
CA THR A 24 -8.18 0.01 21.88
C THR A 24 -9.03 1.28 21.75
N LEU A 25 -9.18 2.00 22.85
CA LEU A 25 -9.93 3.27 22.85
C LEU A 25 -9.34 4.29 21.87
N ASP A 26 -8.01 4.36 21.80
CA ASP A 26 -7.30 5.29 20.91
C ASP A 26 -7.54 4.94 19.44
N VAL A 27 -7.46 3.66 19.09
CA VAL A 27 -7.76 3.17 17.72
C VAL A 27 -9.22 3.45 17.35
N MET A 28 -10.19 3.17 18.27
CA MET A 28 -11.61 3.44 18.01
C MET A 28 -11.88 4.93 17.82
N GLN A 29 -11.22 5.81 18.59
CA GLN A 29 -11.35 7.24 18.43
C GLN A 29 -10.73 7.73 17.12
N ALA A 30 -9.57 7.22 16.73
CA ALA A 30 -8.95 7.51 15.44
C ALA A 30 -9.84 7.06 14.28
N MET A 31 -10.40 5.85 14.33
CA MET A 31 -11.35 5.33 13.32
C MET A 31 -12.59 6.23 13.20
N SER A 32 -13.17 6.65 14.33
CA SER A 32 -14.35 7.55 14.32
C SER A 32 -14.03 8.87 13.63
N ASN A 33 -12.89 9.48 13.92
CA ASN A 33 -12.45 10.72 13.29
C ASN A 33 -12.17 10.53 11.78
N ALA A 34 -11.50 9.45 11.42
CA ALA A 34 -11.16 9.16 10.03
C ALA A 34 -12.40 8.81 9.18
N ASN A 35 -13.35 8.03 9.73
CA ASN A 35 -14.62 7.73 9.07
C ASN A 35 -15.42 9.02 8.77
N ARG A 36 -15.47 9.96 9.74
CA ARG A 36 -16.12 11.25 9.53
C ARG A 36 -15.44 12.06 8.42
N ALA A 37 -14.10 12.16 8.42
CA ALA A 37 -13.35 12.89 7.41
C ALA A 37 -13.52 12.25 6.00
N LEU A 38 -13.54 10.93 5.91
CA LEU A 38 -13.81 10.23 4.65
C LEU A 38 -15.22 10.44 4.14
N ALA A 39 -16.22 10.45 5.04
CA ALA A 39 -17.60 10.74 4.66
C ALA A 39 -17.77 12.17 4.14
N GLU A 40 -17.08 13.15 4.77
CA GLU A 40 -17.05 14.54 4.30
C GLU A 40 -16.38 14.65 2.93
N LEU A 41 -15.22 14.00 2.73
CA LEU A 41 -14.50 13.95 1.44
C LEU A 41 -15.39 13.34 0.35
N LYS A 42 -16.03 12.20 0.63
CA LYS A 42 -16.95 11.52 -0.30
C LYS A 42 -18.12 12.41 -0.68
N GLY A 43 -18.74 13.09 0.33
CA GLY A 43 -19.85 14.01 0.11
C GLY A 43 -19.45 15.26 -0.68
N PHE A 44 -18.23 15.77 -0.45
CA PHE A 44 -17.69 16.90 -1.20
C PHE A 44 -17.40 16.54 -2.65
N ALA A 45 -16.77 15.39 -2.89
CA ALA A 45 -16.43 14.92 -4.22
C ALA A 45 -17.65 14.81 -5.16
N ARG A 46 -18.81 14.38 -4.62
CA ARG A 46 -20.07 14.27 -5.37
C ARG A 46 -20.60 15.61 -5.89
N LYS A 47 -20.26 16.71 -5.20
CA LYS A 47 -20.76 18.06 -5.54
C LYS A 47 -19.89 18.78 -6.58
N LEU A 48 -18.75 18.24 -6.93
CA LEU A 48 -17.82 18.90 -7.85
C LEU A 48 -18.33 18.82 -9.31
N PRO A 49 -18.36 19.96 -10.02
CA PRO A 49 -18.86 20.01 -11.41
C PRO A 49 -17.99 19.19 -12.38
N ASN A 50 -16.70 19.07 -12.11
CA ASN A 50 -15.75 18.34 -12.94
C ASN A 50 -14.91 17.38 -12.10
N GLN A 51 -15.49 16.24 -11.75
CA GLN A 51 -14.84 15.20 -10.97
C GLN A 51 -13.60 14.63 -11.68
N SER A 52 -13.62 14.49 -13.00
CA SER A 52 -12.53 13.90 -13.77
C SER A 52 -11.23 14.71 -13.68
N MET A 53 -11.31 16.02 -13.66
CA MET A 53 -10.15 16.89 -13.52
C MET A 53 -9.52 16.75 -12.12
N LEU A 54 -10.35 16.76 -11.07
CA LEU A 54 -9.88 16.58 -9.68
C LEU A 54 -9.22 15.22 -9.50
N VAL A 55 -9.90 14.15 -9.94
CA VAL A 55 -9.41 12.78 -9.78
C VAL A 55 -8.07 12.60 -10.50
N ASN A 56 -7.93 13.10 -11.72
CA ASN A 56 -6.68 13.04 -12.45
C ASN A 56 -5.54 13.78 -11.74
N THR A 57 -5.82 14.95 -11.17
CA THR A 57 -4.83 15.75 -10.45
C THR A 57 -4.40 15.07 -9.14
N ILE A 58 -5.37 14.55 -8.36
CA ILE A 58 -5.09 13.84 -7.10
C ILE A 58 -4.34 12.54 -7.38
N ALA A 59 -4.77 11.74 -8.36
CA ALA A 59 -4.09 10.51 -8.71
C ALA A 59 -2.64 10.74 -9.16
N LEU A 60 -2.37 11.85 -9.84
CA LEU A 60 -1.01 12.21 -10.22
C LEU A 60 -0.16 12.63 -9.01
N ARG A 61 -0.73 13.43 -8.11
CA ARG A 61 -0.05 13.84 -6.87
C ARG A 61 0.21 12.66 -5.95
N GLU A 62 -0.76 11.76 -5.82
CA GLU A 62 -0.59 10.50 -5.09
C GLU A 62 0.53 9.66 -5.69
N ALA A 63 0.56 9.50 -7.02
CA ALA A 63 1.59 8.78 -7.73
C ALA A 63 3.00 9.39 -7.50
N LYS A 64 3.11 10.72 -7.55
CA LYS A 64 4.37 11.43 -7.27
C LYS A 64 4.84 11.16 -5.85
N ALA A 65 4.01 11.45 -4.85
CA ALA A 65 4.38 11.25 -3.44
C ALA A 65 4.70 9.78 -3.13
N SER A 66 3.92 8.83 -3.68
CA SER A 66 4.16 7.41 -3.50
C SER A 66 5.50 6.95 -4.09
N THR A 67 5.94 7.52 -5.22
CA THR A 67 7.26 7.22 -5.79
C THR A 67 8.39 7.92 -5.02
N GLU A 68 8.15 9.12 -4.50
CA GLU A 68 9.10 9.84 -3.64
C GLU A 68 9.39 9.11 -2.31
N ILE A 69 8.40 8.40 -1.74
CA ILE A 69 8.62 7.51 -0.58
C ILE A 69 9.72 6.48 -0.88
N GLU A 70 9.76 5.99 -2.12
CA GLU A 70 10.78 5.03 -2.60
C GLU A 70 12.09 5.72 -3.08
N ASN A 71 12.23 7.02 -2.82
CA ASN A 71 13.36 7.88 -3.25
C ASN A 71 13.49 8.02 -4.77
N ILE A 72 12.39 8.00 -5.49
CA ILE A 72 12.30 8.29 -6.94
C ILE A 72 11.68 9.68 -7.05
N PHE A 73 12.52 10.68 -7.32
CA PHE A 73 12.12 12.08 -7.35
C PHE A 73 11.81 12.54 -8.77
N THR A 74 10.73 13.32 -8.91
CA THR A 74 10.25 13.86 -10.18
C THR A 74 9.84 15.31 -9.98
N THR A 75 10.23 16.19 -10.87
CA THR A 75 9.83 17.60 -10.82
C THR A 75 8.41 17.78 -11.36
N ASP A 76 7.76 18.90 -11.00
CA ASP A 76 6.43 19.20 -11.54
C ASP A 76 6.52 19.49 -13.05
N ASP A 77 7.62 20.08 -13.54
CA ASP A 77 7.85 20.32 -14.96
C ASP A 77 7.95 19.01 -15.76
N ASP A 78 8.63 17.98 -15.21
CA ASP A 78 8.67 16.64 -15.81
C ASP A 78 7.28 16.05 -15.91
N LEU A 79 6.44 16.22 -14.88
CA LEU A 79 5.07 15.71 -14.86
C LEU A 79 4.16 16.45 -15.83
N TYR A 80 4.27 17.78 -15.95
CA TYR A 80 3.53 18.55 -16.94
C TYR A 80 3.94 18.17 -18.36
N THR A 81 5.23 17.97 -18.62
CA THR A 81 5.75 17.49 -19.90
C THR A 81 5.17 16.10 -20.22
N ALA A 82 5.11 15.22 -19.21
CA ALA A 82 4.53 13.89 -19.34
C ALA A 82 3.03 13.91 -19.71
N LEU A 83 2.27 14.85 -19.12
CA LEU A 83 0.85 15.01 -19.40
C LEU A 83 0.57 15.64 -20.77
N SER A 84 1.51 16.39 -21.33
CA SER A 84 1.35 17.03 -22.66
C SER A 84 1.50 16.06 -23.84
N GLY A 85 1.75 14.76 -23.57
CA GLY A 85 1.81 13.69 -24.58
C GLY A 85 3.15 13.57 -25.32
N ASN A 86 4.17 14.27 -24.88
CA ASN A 86 5.52 14.23 -25.51
C ASN A 86 6.41 13.17 -24.85
N GLU A 87 6.07 11.89 -25.07
CA GLU A 87 6.75 10.75 -24.43
C GLU A 87 8.25 10.65 -24.69
N SER A 88 8.73 11.25 -25.77
CA SER A 88 10.14 11.17 -26.19
C SER A 88 11.13 11.83 -25.23
N PHE A 89 10.65 12.72 -24.36
CA PHE A 89 11.48 13.49 -23.43
C PHE A 89 11.25 13.12 -21.95
N LEU A 90 10.53 12.04 -21.68
CA LEU A 90 10.21 11.66 -20.30
C LEU A 90 11.41 11.06 -19.58
N THR A 91 11.72 11.58 -18.39
CA THR A 91 12.66 10.95 -17.46
C THR A 91 12.16 9.59 -16.99
N ALA A 92 13.08 8.72 -16.56
CA ALA A 92 12.70 7.41 -16.00
C ALA A 92 11.77 7.57 -14.78
N SER A 93 12.03 8.58 -13.94
CA SER A 93 11.20 8.89 -12.76
C SER A 93 9.78 9.33 -13.16
N ALA A 94 9.63 10.18 -14.18
CA ALA A 94 8.33 10.61 -14.68
C ALA A 94 7.52 9.42 -15.24
N LYS A 95 8.19 8.51 -15.95
CA LYS A 95 7.56 7.27 -16.44
C LYS A 95 7.03 6.41 -15.29
N GLU A 96 7.79 6.29 -14.18
CA GLU A 96 7.33 5.54 -13.01
C GLU A 96 6.09 6.18 -12.35
N VAL A 97 6.04 7.50 -12.25
CA VAL A 97 4.86 8.21 -11.75
C VAL A 97 3.63 7.95 -12.64
N LEU A 98 3.80 8.03 -13.96
CA LEU A 98 2.70 7.73 -14.89
C LEU A 98 2.23 6.29 -14.79
N ARG A 99 3.15 5.32 -14.69
CA ARG A 99 2.79 3.90 -14.50
C ARG A 99 2.05 3.64 -13.20
N TYR A 100 2.46 4.28 -12.10
CA TYR A 100 1.72 4.21 -10.84
C TYR A 100 0.27 4.72 -11.02
N ARG A 101 0.09 5.88 -11.65
CA ARG A 101 -1.24 6.43 -11.94
C ARG A 101 -2.07 5.47 -12.80
N GLN A 102 -1.49 4.89 -13.84
CA GLN A 102 -2.16 3.91 -14.69
C GLN A 102 -2.54 2.65 -13.89
N ALA A 103 -1.65 2.15 -13.01
CA ALA A 103 -1.91 1.00 -12.16
C ALA A 103 -3.07 1.27 -11.18
N LEU A 104 -3.12 2.47 -10.59
CA LEU A 104 -4.23 2.89 -9.72
C LEU A 104 -5.57 2.85 -10.47
N TRP A 105 -5.63 3.39 -11.69
CA TRP A 105 -6.85 3.40 -12.49
C TRP A 105 -7.25 1.99 -12.95
N ALA A 106 -6.31 1.21 -13.46
CA ALA A 106 -6.59 -0.16 -13.86
C ALA A 106 -7.10 -1.01 -12.67
N GLY A 107 -6.48 -0.83 -11.49
CA GLY A 107 -6.94 -1.46 -10.26
C GLY A 107 -8.35 -1.00 -9.85
N PHE A 108 -8.64 0.28 -9.97
CA PHE A 108 -9.96 0.85 -9.68
C PHE A 108 -11.05 0.23 -10.59
N ASP A 109 -10.83 0.16 -11.91
CA ASP A 109 -11.77 -0.42 -12.86
C ASP A 109 -12.03 -1.90 -12.54
N ARG A 110 -10.98 -2.64 -12.17
CA ARG A 110 -11.12 -4.03 -11.74
C ARG A 110 -11.93 -4.17 -10.45
N ILE A 111 -11.64 -3.37 -9.43
CA ILE A 111 -12.42 -3.40 -8.16
C ILE A 111 -13.88 -3.03 -8.39
N GLN A 112 -14.17 -2.10 -9.31
CA GLN A 112 -15.56 -1.77 -9.65
C GLN A 112 -16.30 -2.95 -10.30
N THR A 113 -15.61 -3.80 -11.05
CA THR A 113 -16.17 -4.95 -11.74
C THR A 113 -16.19 -6.20 -10.87
N GLU A 114 -15.04 -6.56 -10.29
CA GLU A 114 -14.83 -7.81 -9.56
C GLU A 114 -15.35 -7.74 -8.11
N LYS A 115 -15.43 -6.54 -7.54
CA LYS A 115 -15.85 -6.26 -6.14
C LYS A 115 -14.99 -6.97 -5.08
N ALA A 116 -13.87 -7.53 -5.46
CA ALA A 116 -12.98 -8.29 -4.59
C ALA A 116 -11.51 -8.04 -4.95
N VAL A 117 -10.63 -8.11 -3.95
CA VAL A 117 -9.18 -8.17 -4.15
C VAL A 117 -8.79 -9.62 -4.46
N SER A 118 -7.93 -9.80 -5.46
CA SER A 118 -7.40 -11.12 -5.83
C SER A 118 -5.89 -11.10 -5.96
N LYS A 119 -5.24 -12.28 -5.95
CA LYS A 119 -3.81 -12.43 -6.24
C LYS A 119 -3.46 -11.82 -7.61
N ASP A 120 -4.32 -12.04 -8.61
CA ASP A 120 -4.12 -11.52 -9.96
C ASP A 120 -4.21 -10.00 -10.02
N LEU A 121 -5.09 -9.38 -9.22
CA LEU A 121 -5.14 -7.93 -9.10
C LEU A 121 -3.81 -7.38 -8.53
N LEU A 122 -3.29 -7.97 -7.46
CA LEU A 122 -2.02 -7.55 -6.86
C LEU A 122 -0.85 -7.68 -7.85
N VAL A 123 -0.78 -8.81 -8.56
CA VAL A 123 0.24 -9.04 -9.59
C VAL A 123 0.11 -8.02 -10.71
N SER A 124 -1.09 -7.77 -11.24
CA SER A 124 -1.31 -6.82 -12.33
C SER A 124 -0.91 -5.40 -11.96
N ILE A 125 -1.20 -4.96 -10.73
CA ILE A 125 -0.78 -3.65 -10.23
C ILE A 125 0.75 -3.55 -10.18
N CYS A 126 1.42 -4.55 -9.61
CA CYS A 126 2.88 -4.55 -9.51
C CYS A 126 3.55 -4.58 -10.89
N GLN A 127 3.06 -5.41 -11.80
CA GLN A 127 3.54 -5.49 -13.19
C GLN A 127 3.41 -4.16 -13.91
N GLN A 128 2.27 -3.48 -13.75
CA GLN A 128 2.04 -2.16 -14.36
C GLN A 128 3.02 -1.12 -13.81
N ILE A 129 3.27 -1.09 -12.50
CA ILE A 129 4.20 -0.15 -11.86
C ILE A 129 5.63 -0.40 -12.35
N LYS A 130 6.04 -1.66 -12.42
CA LYS A 130 7.44 -2.05 -12.70
C LYS A 130 7.74 -2.27 -14.17
N GLU A 131 6.71 -2.35 -15.03
CA GLU A 131 6.84 -2.71 -16.46
C GLU A 131 7.57 -4.06 -16.63
N LEU A 132 7.27 -5.00 -15.74
CA LEU A 132 7.84 -6.35 -15.70
C LEU A 132 6.70 -7.36 -15.70
N ASN A 133 6.94 -8.52 -16.30
CA ASN A 133 5.97 -9.63 -16.31
C ASN A 133 6.19 -10.62 -15.15
N ASP A 134 6.86 -10.18 -14.09
CA ASP A 134 7.13 -11.00 -12.92
C ASP A 134 5.85 -11.14 -12.07
N GLY A 135 5.64 -12.35 -11.53
CA GLY A 135 4.62 -12.62 -10.52
C GLY A 135 5.16 -12.41 -9.10
N PHE A 136 4.57 -13.13 -8.15
CA PHE A 136 5.11 -13.18 -6.80
C PHE A 136 6.52 -13.79 -6.79
N ARG A 137 7.33 -13.35 -5.83
CA ARG A 137 8.69 -13.88 -5.70
C ARG A 137 8.69 -15.36 -5.39
N PRO A 138 9.62 -16.15 -5.97
CA PRO A 138 9.80 -17.55 -5.63
C PRO A 138 10.03 -17.78 -4.12
N PRO A 139 9.67 -18.97 -3.60
CA PRO A 139 9.64 -19.27 -2.15
C PRO A 139 10.94 -18.99 -1.39
N PHE A 140 12.08 -19.18 -2.05
CA PHE A 140 13.42 -19.05 -1.44
C PHE A 140 14.18 -17.80 -1.87
N THR A 141 13.50 -16.84 -2.53
CA THR A 141 14.11 -15.56 -2.92
C THR A 141 14.50 -14.77 -1.66
N GLU A 142 15.75 -14.35 -1.62
CA GLU A 142 16.23 -13.45 -0.57
C GLU A 142 15.79 -12.03 -0.84
N VAL A 143 14.97 -11.51 0.07
CA VAL A 143 14.57 -10.11 0.12
C VAL A 143 14.80 -9.62 1.54
N VAL A 144 15.35 -8.42 1.69
CA VAL A 144 15.55 -7.77 2.98
C VAL A 144 15.14 -6.31 2.88
N ILE A 145 14.49 -5.81 3.92
CA ILE A 145 14.19 -4.38 4.05
C ILE A 145 15.31 -3.74 4.85
N ARG A 146 15.88 -2.65 4.29
CA ARG A 146 17.01 -1.95 4.90
C ARG A 146 16.64 -0.51 5.21
N ARG A 147 17.02 -0.06 6.39
CA ARG A 147 17.08 1.37 6.66
C ARG A 147 18.37 1.91 6.02
N ARG A 148 18.23 2.86 5.10
CA ARG A 148 19.39 3.53 4.52
C ARG A 148 20.11 4.35 5.59
N GLY A 149 21.42 4.24 5.63
CA GLY A 149 22.31 4.97 6.51
C GLY A 149 23.73 4.94 5.97
N SER A 150 24.59 5.80 6.52
CA SER A 150 26.00 5.87 6.11
C SER A 150 26.84 4.70 6.65
N ASP A 151 26.37 4.03 7.70
CA ASP A 151 27.11 2.96 8.38
C ASP A 151 26.14 1.86 8.87
N PRO A 152 26.27 0.60 8.42
CA PRO A 152 27.22 0.15 7.40
C PRO A 152 26.83 0.57 5.97
N PRO A 153 27.78 0.57 5.02
CA PRO A 153 27.47 0.80 3.61
C PRO A 153 26.37 -0.14 3.13
N GLY A 154 25.32 0.40 2.51
CA GLY A 154 24.13 -0.37 2.11
C GLY A 154 23.01 -0.44 3.14
N GLY A 155 23.21 0.18 4.33
CA GLY A 155 22.20 0.30 5.38
C GLY A 155 22.04 -0.93 6.27
N THR A 156 21.34 -0.76 7.38
CA THR A 156 21.06 -1.82 8.35
C THR A 156 19.80 -2.60 7.95
N VAL A 157 19.85 -3.93 8.00
CA VAL A 157 18.66 -4.78 7.82
C VAL A 157 17.72 -4.55 9.01
N VAL A 158 16.48 -4.15 8.69
CA VAL A 158 15.43 -3.89 9.69
C VAL A 158 14.35 -4.95 9.68
N TYR A 159 14.20 -5.65 8.56
CA TYR A 159 13.21 -6.72 8.42
C TYR A 159 13.61 -7.68 7.29
N THR A 160 13.39 -8.97 7.53
CA THR A 160 13.52 -10.03 6.52
C THR A 160 12.16 -10.73 6.38
N PRO A 161 11.46 -10.58 5.22
CA PRO A 161 10.15 -11.17 4.98
C PRO A 161 10.15 -12.70 5.08
N PRO A 162 8.99 -13.34 5.33
CA PRO A 162 8.84 -14.78 5.32
C PRO A 162 9.34 -15.40 4.03
N ARG A 163 10.05 -16.51 4.13
CA ARG A 163 10.48 -17.29 2.95
C ARG A 163 10.44 -18.79 3.24
N GLY A 164 10.02 -19.56 2.27
CA GLY A 164 9.87 -21.01 2.36
C GLY A 164 8.74 -21.49 1.47
N GLU A 165 8.73 -22.77 1.20
CA GLU A 165 7.71 -23.40 0.37
C GLU A 165 6.32 -23.25 1.00
N GLY A 166 5.32 -22.81 0.23
CA GLY A 166 3.94 -22.61 0.66
C GLY A 166 3.68 -21.41 1.58
N LEU A 167 4.70 -20.86 2.26
CA LEU A 167 4.50 -19.79 3.25
C LEU A 167 3.94 -18.50 2.64
N LEU A 168 4.41 -18.15 1.46
CA LEU A 168 3.95 -16.95 0.79
C LEU A 168 2.49 -17.08 0.39
N ASP A 169 2.11 -18.23 -0.17
CA ASP A 169 0.73 -18.50 -0.59
C ASP A 169 -0.23 -18.55 0.59
N GLU A 170 0.15 -19.25 1.68
CA GLU A 170 -0.64 -19.29 2.92
C GLU A 170 -0.97 -17.89 3.44
N LYS A 171 0.04 -17.02 3.54
CA LYS A 171 -0.14 -15.68 4.09
C LYS A 171 -0.91 -14.75 3.14
N LEU A 172 -0.71 -14.89 1.83
CA LEU A 172 -1.47 -14.13 0.84
C LEU A 172 -2.94 -14.59 0.79
N ASP A 173 -3.21 -15.89 0.87
CA ASP A 173 -4.58 -16.41 0.89
C ASP A 173 -5.34 -15.90 2.12
N ASN A 174 -4.70 -15.94 3.28
CA ASN A 174 -5.28 -15.40 4.52
C ASN A 174 -5.50 -13.87 4.43
N LEU A 175 -4.54 -13.12 3.90
CA LEU A 175 -4.69 -11.67 3.71
C LEU A 175 -5.86 -11.33 2.77
N ILE A 176 -5.99 -12.04 1.66
CA ILE A 176 -7.06 -11.83 0.68
C ILE A 176 -8.41 -12.21 1.29
N GLU A 177 -8.49 -13.32 2.01
CA GLU A 177 -9.70 -13.70 2.73
C GLU A 177 -10.10 -12.63 3.76
N TYR A 178 -9.14 -12.17 4.57
CA TYR A 178 -9.36 -11.10 5.56
C TYR A 178 -9.91 -9.82 4.92
N MET A 179 -9.38 -9.40 3.77
CA MET A 179 -9.86 -8.21 3.08
C MET A 179 -11.27 -8.36 2.53
N ASN A 180 -11.61 -9.52 1.97
CA ASN A 180 -12.85 -9.71 1.22
C ASN A 180 -14.03 -10.20 2.06
N ASP A 181 -13.80 -11.05 3.06
CA ASP A 181 -14.87 -11.68 3.85
C ASP A 181 -15.22 -10.79 5.05
N ASP A 182 -16.31 -10.02 4.92
CA ASP A 182 -16.82 -9.17 5.99
C ASP A 182 -17.73 -9.92 6.97
N GLU A 183 -18.24 -11.09 6.60
CA GLU A 183 -19.03 -11.91 7.51
C GLU A 183 -18.12 -12.63 8.52
N ARG A 184 -17.01 -13.18 8.04
CA ARG A 184 -16.02 -13.84 8.89
C ARG A 184 -15.20 -12.84 9.71
N TYR A 185 -14.90 -11.67 9.14
CA TYR A 185 -14.07 -10.63 9.77
C TYR A 185 -14.84 -9.31 9.84
N PRO A 186 -15.79 -9.18 10.80
CA PRO A 186 -16.71 -8.04 10.89
C PRO A 186 -16.09 -6.81 11.56
N TYR A 187 -14.89 -6.43 11.11
CA TYR A 187 -14.20 -5.24 11.60
C TYR A 187 -14.60 -3.99 10.80
N ASP A 188 -14.40 -2.83 11.43
CA ASP A 188 -14.52 -1.55 10.72
C ASP A 188 -13.62 -1.56 9.46
N PRO A 189 -14.12 -1.11 8.31
CA PRO A 189 -13.34 -1.12 7.08
C PRO A 189 -11.99 -0.39 7.16
N LEU A 190 -11.89 0.71 7.93
CA LEU A 190 -10.61 1.41 8.12
C LEU A 190 -9.61 0.59 8.92
N LEU A 191 -10.07 -0.13 9.94
CA LEU A 191 -9.21 -1.07 10.67
C LEU A 191 -8.73 -2.18 9.75
N LYS A 192 -9.62 -2.72 8.90
CA LYS A 192 -9.23 -3.73 7.90
C LYS A 192 -8.17 -3.21 6.95
N VAL A 193 -8.29 -1.97 6.47
CA VAL A 193 -7.28 -1.34 5.59
C VAL A 193 -5.94 -1.22 6.31
N ALA A 194 -5.91 -0.72 7.54
CA ALA A 194 -4.66 -0.52 8.29
C ALA A 194 -3.95 -1.85 8.59
N VAL A 195 -4.69 -2.85 9.06
CA VAL A 195 -4.16 -4.18 9.35
C VAL A 195 -3.68 -4.88 8.07
N ALA A 196 -4.47 -4.80 6.98
CA ALA A 196 -4.11 -5.38 5.69
C ALA A 196 -2.86 -4.73 5.11
N HIS A 197 -2.70 -3.42 5.29
CA HIS A 197 -1.51 -2.70 4.85
C HIS A 197 -0.25 -3.20 5.54
N TYR A 198 -0.26 -3.27 6.88
CA TYR A 198 0.86 -3.85 7.61
C TYR A 198 1.17 -5.28 7.14
N GLN A 199 0.14 -6.13 7.04
CA GLN A 199 0.33 -7.54 6.66
C GLN A 199 0.91 -7.68 5.25
N PHE A 200 0.43 -6.88 4.29
CA PHE A 200 0.97 -6.87 2.93
C PHE A 200 2.44 -6.45 2.90
N GLU A 201 2.80 -5.37 3.61
CA GLU A 201 4.19 -4.91 3.72
C GLU A 201 5.08 -5.95 4.42
N ALA A 202 4.55 -6.66 5.42
CA ALA A 202 5.27 -7.72 6.13
C ALA A 202 5.45 -8.99 5.28
N ILE A 203 4.44 -9.41 4.52
CA ILE A 203 4.55 -10.53 3.57
C ILE A 203 5.57 -10.20 2.48
N HIS A 204 5.57 -8.97 1.99
CA HIS A 204 6.48 -8.46 0.96
C HIS A 204 6.53 -9.36 -0.27
N PRO A 205 5.41 -9.57 -0.97
CA PRO A 205 5.25 -10.67 -1.91
C PRO A 205 6.02 -10.53 -3.23
N PHE A 206 6.52 -9.35 -3.55
CA PHE A 206 7.25 -9.07 -4.78
C PHE A 206 8.74 -8.85 -4.51
N ARG A 207 9.57 -8.95 -5.55
CA ARG A 207 11.00 -8.61 -5.47
C ARG A 207 11.21 -7.11 -5.30
N ASP A 208 10.35 -6.30 -5.93
CA ASP A 208 10.33 -4.84 -5.88
C ASP A 208 8.90 -4.34 -6.15
N GLY A 209 8.59 -3.09 -5.74
CA GLY A 209 7.29 -2.47 -5.95
C GLY A 209 6.26 -2.75 -4.85
N ASN A 210 6.61 -3.44 -3.76
CA ASN A 210 5.68 -3.75 -2.67
C ASN A 210 5.06 -2.49 -2.07
N GLY A 211 5.84 -1.53 -1.62
CA GLY A 211 5.33 -0.30 -1.01
C GLY A 211 4.35 0.45 -1.91
N ARG A 212 4.65 0.59 -3.21
CA ARG A 212 3.76 1.26 -4.16
C ARG A 212 2.48 0.45 -4.40
N THR A 213 2.59 -0.87 -4.54
CA THR A 213 1.44 -1.77 -4.67
C THR A 213 0.56 -1.73 -3.41
N GLY A 214 1.15 -1.76 -2.21
CA GLY A 214 0.44 -1.66 -0.93
C GLY A 214 -0.31 -0.34 -0.77
N ARG A 215 0.27 0.79 -1.20
CA ARG A 215 -0.40 2.09 -1.15
C ARG A 215 -1.56 2.20 -2.14
N ILE A 216 -1.44 1.64 -3.35
CA ILE A 216 -2.58 1.49 -4.26
C ILE A 216 -3.65 0.61 -3.64
N LEU A 217 -3.28 -0.54 -3.07
CA LEU A 217 -4.20 -1.46 -2.41
C LEU A 217 -5.05 -0.77 -1.33
N ASN A 218 -4.45 0.11 -0.51
CA ASN A 218 -5.18 0.88 0.49
C ASN A 218 -6.33 1.70 -0.13
N ILE A 219 -6.04 2.43 -1.21
CA ILE A 219 -7.05 3.23 -1.91
C ILE A 219 -8.14 2.34 -2.51
N LEU A 220 -7.75 1.22 -3.11
CA LEU A 220 -8.70 0.27 -3.70
C LEU A 220 -9.58 -0.40 -2.66
N LEU A 221 -9.07 -0.71 -1.47
CA LEU A 221 -9.86 -1.23 -0.36
C LEU A 221 -10.89 -0.21 0.13
N LEU A 222 -10.52 1.07 0.25
CA LEU A 222 -11.47 2.14 0.61
C LEU A 222 -12.60 2.24 -0.42
N VAL A 223 -12.31 2.03 -1.70
CA VAL A 223 -13.33 1.98 -2.76
C VAL A 223 -14.18 0.72 -2.65
N GLN A 224 -13.57 -0.45 -2.51
CA GLN A 224 -14.28 -1.73 -2.34
C GLN A 224 -15.25 -1.71 -1.16
N LYS A 225 -14.84 -1.09 -0.05
CA LYS A 225 -15.65 -0.94 1.16
C LYS A 225 -16.62 0.26 1.11
N ASN A 226 -16.80 0.89 -0.03
CA ASN A 226 -17.66 2.05 -0.23
C ASN A 226 -17.36 3.27 0.67
N LEU A 227 -16.16 3.35 1.24
CA LEU A 227 -15.69 4.55 1.94
C LEU A 227 -15.33 5.67 0.97
N LEU A 228 -14.90 5.32 -0.24
CA LEU A 228 -14.71 6.21 -1.38
C LEU A 228 -15.49 5.69 -2.58
N GLU A 229 -15.93 6.58 -3.48
CA GLU A 229 -16.55 6.22 -4.76
C GLU A 229 -15.55 6.20 -5.91
N ILE A 230 -14.53 7.03 -5.79
CA ILE A 230 -13.46 7.24 -6.76
C ILE A 230 -12.13 7.37 -6.00
N PRO A 231 -10.98 7.08 -6.62
CA PRO A 231 -9.68 7.07 -5.94
C PRO A 231 -9.11 8.49 -5.75
N ILE A 232 -9.74 9.27 -4.85
CA ILE A 232 -9.44 10.69 -4.60
C ILE A 232 -8.69 10.95 -3.29
N LEU A 233 -8.12 9.92 -2.68
CA LEU A 233 -7.35 10.09 -1.46
C LEU A 233 -5.86 10.30 -1.79
N TYR A 234 -5.28 11.38 -1.24
CA TYR A 234 -3.87 11.69 -1.34
C TYR A 234 -3.14 11.24 -0.07
N LEU A 235 -3.12 9.90 0.14
CA LEU A 235 -2.58 9.27 1.34
C LEU A 235 -1.05 9.38 1.41
N SER A 236 -0.36 9.25 0.27
CA SER A 236 1.10 9.25 0.22
C SER A 236 1.73 10.58 0.59
N SER A 237 0.99 11.72 0.51
CA SER A 237 1.52 12.99 1.00
C SER A 237 1.71 12.99 2.51
N TYR A 238 0.75 12.45 3.24
CA TYR A 238 0.88 12.32 4.69
C TYR A 238 2.00 11.36 5.07
N ILE A 239 2.11 10.24 4.36
CA ILE A 239 3.16 9.26 4.63
C ILE A 239 4.55 9.86 4.39
N ILE A 240 4.77 10.64 3.32
CA ILE A 240 6.09 11.22 3.04
C ILE A 240 6.47 12.29 4.06
N GLU A 241 5.50 13.09 4.51
CA GLU A 241 5.71 14.10 5.54
C GLU A 241 6.02 13.48 6.92
N ASN A 242 5.55 12.24 7.17
CA ASN A 242 5.73 11.50 8.43
C ASN A 242 6.47 10.17 8.20
N LYS A 243 7.43 10.17 7.28
CA LYS A 243 8.06 8.94 6.78
C LYS A 243 8.76 8.11 7.86
N ASP A 244 9.46 8.76 8.77
CA ASP A 244 10.17 8.08 9.86
C ASP A 244 9.20 7.44 10.85
N ASP A 245 8.11 8.12 11.19
CA ASP A 245 7.06 7.59 12.06
C ASP A 245 6.33 6.42 11.40
N TYR A 246 6.01 6.53 10.11
CA TYR A 246 5.40 5.44 9.34
C TYR A 246 6.22 4.15 9.40
N TYR A 247 7.52 4.20 9.14
CA TYR A 247 8.38 3.03 9.22
C TYR A 247 8.61 2.55 10.66
N ALA A 248 8.66 3.47 11.63
CA ALA A 248 8.76 3.11 13.04
C ALA A 248 7.52 2.36 13.53
N LEU A 249 6.32 2.80 13.12
CA LEU A 249 5.05 2.15 13.47
C LEU A 249 4.95 0.74 12.87
N LEU A 250 5.25 0.56 11.58
CA LEU A 250 5.31 -0.78 10.97
C LEU A 250 6.28 -1.71 11.71
N ASN A 251 7.46 -1.19 12.07
CA ASN A 251 8.45 -1.96 12.83
C ASN A 251 7.99 -2.28 14.26
N ASN A 252 7.23 -1.40 14.91
CA ASN A 252 6.69 -1.63 16.25
C ASN A 252 5.66 -2.77 16.26
N VAL A 253 4.83 -2.89 15.24
CA VAL A 253 3.93 -4.05 15.10
C VAL A 253 4.76 -5.34 15.06
N THR A 254 5.80 -5.39 14.21
CA THR A 254 6.65 -6.59 14.08
C THR A 254 7.41 -6.94 15.36
N THR A 255 8.02 -5.94 16.00
CA THR A 255 8.99 -6.18 17.09
C THR A 255 8.37 -6.19 18.48
N ARG A 256 7.24 -5.50 18.66
CA ARG A 256 6.60 -5.25 19.95
C ARG A 256 5.13 -5.67 19.98
N ASN A 257 4.61 -6.16 18.87
CA ASN A 257 3.17 -6.46 18.67
C ASN A 257 2.27 -5.25 19.04
N LYS A 258 2.72 -4.04 18.71
CA LYS A 258 2.10 -2.78 19.06
C LYS A 258 1.33 -2.24 17.86
N TRP A 259 0.00 -2.33 17.91
CA TRP A 259 -0.93 -2.00 16.82
C TRP A 259 -1.60 -0.62 16.96
N ASP A 260 -1.39 0.05 18.08
CA ASP A 260 -1.91 1.39 18.43
C ASP A 260 -0.92 2.54 18.12
#